data_693842881a819942cbcdc87d9ae2ad57
#
_entry.id   693842881a819942cbcdc87d9ae2ad57
#
_cell.length_a   1.000
_cell.length_b   1.000
_cell.length_c   1.000
_cell.angle_alpha   90.00
_cell.angle_beta   90.00
_cell.angle_gamma   90.00
#
_symmetry.space_group_name_H-M   'P 1'
#
loop_
_entity.id
_entity.type
_entity.pdbx_description
1 polymer ?
#
loop_
_entity_poly.entity_id
_entity_poly.type
_entity_poly.pdbx_seq_one_letter_code
_entity_poly.pdbx_strand_id
1 'polypeptide(L)'
;MASTKKNIVFDVVGTLVSYDAMFDAIETRLGDRLRAEGIKPRLLGYTWLEAAEREYTYLSISSRYKKFGVVFEALFFRMLWMAGISEPRTFASQEDLAYIMEEYLKLEMRPGAKECVSKLREAGFTVWAFTAGDLKRVGGYFTLAGVDMPEANFLTCDTLGVGKPSTEAYMPLVKKLQDDGDDSPWFAAAHMW
;
A
#
# COMPACT_ATOMS: atom_id res chain seq x y z
N MET A 1 -9.91 -21.29 -31.84
CA MET A 1 -8.74 -20.60 -31.24
C MET A 1 -9.02 -20.52 -29.75
N ALA A 2 -8.19 -21.09 -28.91
CA ALA A 2 -8.34 -20.92 -27.47
C ALA A 2 -8.21 -19.42 -27.17
N SER A 3 -9.21 -18.85 -26.48
CA SER A 3 -9.14 -17.47 -26.00
C SER A 3 -7.95 -17.39 -25.05
N THR A 4 -6.89 -16.68 -25.42
CA THR A 4 -5.80 -16.39 -24.51
C THR A 4 -6.37 -15.63 -23.32
N LYS A 5 -6.26 -16.20 -22.14
CA LYS A 5 -6.63 -15.50 -20.90
C LYS A 5 -5.85 -14.19 -20.82
N LYS A 6 -6.52 -13.12 -20.46
CA LYS A 6 -5.90 -11.82 -20.26
C LYS A 6 -5.92 -11.49 -18.78
N ASN A 7 -4.78 -11.27 -18.19
CA ASN A 7 -4.65 -10.94 -16.79
C ASN A 7 -4.06 -9.55 -16.61
N ILE A 8 -4.57 -8.82 -15.62
CA ILE A 8 -3.99 -7.58 -15.16
C ILE A 8 -3.81 -7.63 -13.64
N VAL A 9 -2.63 -7.32 -13.20
CA VAL A 9 -2.23 -7.34 -11.78
C VAL A 9 -2.05 -5.92 -11.31
N PHE A 10 -2.83 -5.52 -10.31
CA PHE A 10 -2.71 -4.20 -9.69
C PHE A 10 -1.91 -4.28 -8.38
N ASP A 11 -0.99 -3.36 -8.20
CA ASP A 11 -0.67 -2.89 -6.86
C ASP A 11 -1.92 -2.22 -6.26
N VAL A 12 -2.05 -2.22 -4.93
CA VAL A 12 -3.30 -1.81 -4.29
C VAL A 12 -3.17 -0.47 -3.57
N VAL A 13 -2.38 -0.43 -2.50
CA VAL A 13 -2.31 0.75 -1.64
C VAL A 13 -1.39 1.81 -2.27
N GLY A 14 -1.92 3.00 -2.50
CA GLY A 14 -1.26 4.03 -3.31
C GLY A 14 -1.66 3.99 -4.78
N THR A 15 -2.12 2.84 -5.31
CA THR A 15 -2.60 2.67 -6.70
C THR A 15 -4.12 2.71 -6.78
N LEU A 16 -4.81 1.66 -6.36
CA LEU A 16 -6.28 1.61 -6.33
C LEU A 16 -6.88 2.27 -5.09
N VAL A 17 -6.13 2.30 -4.00
CA VAL A 17 -6.53 2.80 -2.69
C VAL A 17 -5.73 4.06 -2.36
N SER A 18 -6.42 5.11 -1.87
CA SER A 18 -5.81 6.39 -1.51
C SER A 18 -5.26 6.36 -0.09
N TYR A 19 -4.23 7.18 0.16
CA TYR A 19 -3.73 7.47 1.52
C TYR A 19 -4.43 8.67 2.18
N ASP A 20 -5.49 9.23 1.58
CA ASP A 20 -6.08 10.48 2.04
C ASP A 20 -6.57 10.40 3.49
N ALA A 21 -7.22 9.31 3.91
CA ALA A 21 -7.64 9.14 5.31
C ALA A 21 -6.47 9.23 6.30
N MET A 22 -5.31 8.68 5.96
CA MET A 22 -4.10 8.83 6.78
C MET A 22 -3.58 10.26 6.79
N PHE A 23 -3.60 10.96 5.65
CA PHE A 23 -3.17 12.36 5.60
C PHE A 23 -4.10 13.26 6.40
N ASP A 24 -5.41 13.01 6.34
CA ASP A 24 -6.42 13.74 7.12
C ASP A 24 -6.27 13.45 8.63
N ALA A 25 -5.87 12.24 8.99
CA ALA A 25 -5.56 11.89 10.38
C ALA A 25 -4.33 12.66 10.89
N ILE A 26 -3.26 12.76 10.09
CA ILE A 26 -2.08 13.58 10.42
C ILE A 26 -2.49 15.05 10.57
N GLU A 27 -3.30 15.57 9.64
CA GLU A 27 -3.83 16.95 9.70
C GLU A 27 -4.63 17.17 10.98
N THR A 28 -5.53 16.25 11.32
CA THR A 28 -6.42 16.35 12.48
C THR A 28 -5.64 16.34 13.80
N ARG A 29 -4.64 15.47 13.92
CA ARG A 29 -3.91 15.28 15.20
C ARG A 29 -2.74 16.23 15.36
N LEU A 30 -2.04 16.56 14.27
CA LEU A 30 -0.75 17.24 14.30
C LEU A 30 -0.71 18.52 13.44
N GLY A 31 -1.74 18.80 12.64
CA GLY A 31 -1.71 19.82 11.60
C GLY A 31 -1.25 21.18 12.09
N ASP A 32 -1.87 21.74 13.12
CA ASP A 32 -1.53 23.07 13.65
C ASP A 32 -0.10 23.08 14.26
N ARG A 33 0.27 22.04 15.00
CA ARG A 33 1.61 21.90 15.59
C ARG A 33 2.68 21.83 14.51
N LEU A 34 2.46 21.04 13.45
CA LEU A 34 3.40 20.91 12.34
C LEU A 34 3.55 22.24 11.57
N ARG A 35 2.44 22.93 11.30
CA ARG A 35 2.49 24.24 10.63
C ARG A 35 3.21 25.29 11.44
N ALA A 36 3.09 25.27 12.76
CA ALA A 36 3.85 26.16 13.65
C ALA A 36 5.37 25.97 13.52
N GLU A 37 5.81 24.75 13.19
CA GLU A 37 7.22 24.42 12.89
C GLU A 37 7.59 24.58 11.40
N GLY A 38 6.69 25.17 10.58
CA GLY A 38 6.90 25.33 9.16
C GLY A 38 6.80 24.04 8.33
N ILE A 39 6.28 22.96 8.91
CA ILE A 39 6.14 21.65 8.27
C ILE A 39 4.72 21.49 7.70
N LYS A 40 4.63 21.14 6.42
CA LYS A 40 3.33 20.79 5.80
C LYS A 40 2.95 19.37 6.21
N PRO A 41 1.78 19.16 6.86
CA PRO A 41 1.37 17.83 7.36
C PRO A 41 1.32 16.75 6.28
N ARG A 42 0.78 17.08 5.10
CA ARG A 42 0.73 16.15 3.97
C ARG A 42 2.12 15.76 3.45
N LEU A 43 3.08 16.70 3.44
CA LEU A 43 4.46 16.41 3.04
C LEU A 43 5.13 15.47 4.04
N LEU A 44 4.91 15.68 5.35
CA LEU A 44 5.38 14.75 6.38
C LEU A 44 4.82 13.33 6.14
N GLY A 45 3.53 13.22 5.84
CA GLY A 45 2.89 11.93 5.55
C GLY A 45 3.50 11.23 4.34
N TYR A 46 3.74 11.95 3.24
CA TYR A 46 4.41 11.41 2.06
C TYR A 46 5.84 10.98 2.37
N THR A 47 6.63 11.80 3.03
CA THR A 47 8.02 11.44 3.38
C THR A 47 8.08 10.25 4.34
N TRP A 48 7.10 10.11 5.21
CA TRP A 48 6.98 8.94 6.10
C TRP A 48 6.69 7.67 5.30
N LEU A 49 5.76 7.70 4.33
CA LEU A 49 5.48 6.58 3.44
C LEU A 49 6.73 6.20 2.62
N GLU A 50 7.39 7.16 1.98
CA GLU A 50 8.60 6.94 1.18
C GLU A 50 9.74 6.32 2.02
N ALA A 51 9.95 6.83 3.24
CA ALA A 51 10.94 6.28 4.14
C ALA A 51 10.58 4.83 4.54
N ALA A 52 9.31 4.55 4.78
CA ALA A 52 8.85 3.21 5.15
C ALA A 52 8.98 2.22 3.99
N GLU A 53 8.63 2.62 2.77
CA GLU A 53 8.80 1.79 1.56
C GLU A 53 10.28 1.45 1.34
N ARG A 54 11.17 2.42 1.49
CA ARG A 54 12.62 2.22 1.38
C ARG A 54 13.14 1.27 2.44
N GLU A 55 12.81 1.49 3.71
CA GLU A 55 13.27 0.63 4.82
C GLU A 55 12.69 -0.79 4.70
N TYR A 56 11.41 -0.91 4.34
CA TYR A 56 10.77 -2.19 4.04
C TYR A 56 11.51 -2.95 2.94
N THR A 57 11.84 -2.26 1.84
CA THR A 57 12.60 -2.83 0.73
C THR A 57 14.00 -3.28 1.19
N TYR A 58 14.73 -2.45 1.93
CA TYR A 58 16.07 -2.79 2.43
C TYR A 58 16.05 -3.97 3.40
N LEU A 59 15.06 -4.05 4.28
CA LEU A 59 14.88 -5.21 5.15
C LEU A 59 14.59 -6.47 4.35
N SER A 60 13.75 -6.36 3.32
CA SER A 60 13.43 -7.50 2.46
C SER A 60 14.66 -8.03 1.72
N ILE A 61 15.39 -7.18 0.99
CA ILE A 61 16.58 -7.61 0.21
C ILE A 61 17.75 -8.07 1.08
N SER A 62 17.77 -7.66 2.36
CA SER A 62 18.76 -8.15 3.34
C SER A 62 18.32 -9.44 4.07
N SER A 63 17.28 -10.12 3.59
CA SER A 63 16.71 -11.32 4.18
C SER A 63 16.19 -11.14 5.62
N ARG A 64 15.76 -9.92 5.95
CA ARG A 64 15.20 -9.54 7.24
C ARG A 64 13.77 -9.04 7.10
N TYR A 65 12.99 -9.67 6.24
CA TYR A 65 11.62 -9.27 5.97
C TYR A 65 10.84 -8.91 7.23
N LYS A 66 10.15 -7.79 7.18
CA LYS A 66 9.19 -7.33 8.18
C LYS A 66 7.94 -6.86 7.47
N LYS A 67 6.77 -7.04 8.10
CA LYS A 67 5.52 -6.50 7.56
C LYS A 67 5.58 -4.99 7.43
N PHE A 68 5.05 -4.46 6.34
CA PHE A 68 5.10 -3.02 6.06
C PHE A 68 4.55 -2.17 7.22
N GLY A 69 3.39 -2.53 7.79
CA GLY A 69 2.79 -1.78 8.91
C GLY A 69 3.71 -1.67 10.13
N VAL A 70 4.50 -2.72 10.43
CA VAL A 70 5.47 -2.70 11.54
C VAL A 70 6.59 -1.71 11.27
N VAL A 71 7.11 -1.68 10.03
CA VAL A 71 8.16 -0.74 9.62
C VAL A 71 7.62 0.69 9.63
N PHE A 72 6.42 0.88 9.08
CA PHE A 72 5.75 2.17 8.98
C PHE A 72 5.55 2.79 10.37
N GLU A 73 4.93 2.07 11.29
CA GLU A 73 4.71 2.53 12.67
C GLU A 73 6.02 2.88 13.38
N ALA A 74 7.04 2.02 13.27
CA ALA A 74 8.33 2.22 13.93
C ALA A 74 9.08 3.48 13.49
N LEU A 75 8.80 4.00 12.29
CA LEU A 75 9.48 5.16 11.73
C LEU A 75 8.87 6.51 12.15
N PHE A 76 7.67 6.54 12.72
CA PHE A 76 6.94 7.79 12.95
C PHE A 76 7.76 8.88 13.68
N PHE A 77 8.28 8.58 14.86
CA PHE A 77 9.05 9.55 15.63
C PHE A 77 10.39 9.93 14.97
N ARG A 78 10.99 8.99 14.24
CA ARG A 78 12.17 9.29 13.43
C ARG A 78 11.86 10.30 12.33
N MET A 79 10.69 10.20 11.70
CA MET A 79 10.28 11.15 10.66
C MET A 79 10.07 12.55 11.22
N LEU A 80 9.48 12.69 12.39
CA LEU A 80 9.36 13.96 13.09
C LEU A 80 10.74 14.55 13.41
N TRP A 81 11.66 13.73 13.89
CA TRP A 81 13.03 14.16 14.14
C TRP A 81 13.74 14.62 12.86
N MET A 82 13.60 13.87 11.77
CA MET A 82 14.17 14.23 10.46
C MET A 82 13.54 15.50 9.87
N ALA A 83 12.30 15.80 10.24
CA ALA A 83 11.61 17.04 9.87
C ALA A 83 12.07 18.26 10.71
N GLY A 84 12.96 18.09 11.66
CA GLY A 84 13.54 19.16 12.49
C GLY A 84 12.96 19.25 13.92
N ILE A 85 12.06 18.37 14.32
CA ILE A 85 11.50 18.33 15.68
C ILE A 85 12.52 17.70 16.63
N SER A 86 13.10 18.50 17.51
CA SER A 86 14.16 18.04 18.45
C SER A 86 13.66 17.00 19.45
N GLU A 87 12.40 17.13 19.91
CA GLU A 87 11.78 16.26 20.92
C GLU A 87 10.50 15.57 20.36
N PRO A 88 10.61 14.60 19.44
CA PRO A 88 9.49 14.01 18.72
C PRO A 88 8.42 13.40 19.65
N ARG A 89 8.84 12.77 20.75
CA ARG A 89 7.94 12.10 21.69
C ARG A 89 7.22 13.05 22.65
N THR A 90 7.70 14.28 22.77
CA THR A 90 7.02 15.37 23.46
C THR A 90 6.09 16.08 22.48
N PHE A 91 6.51 16.21 21.22
CA PHE A 91 5.74 16.84 20.15
C PHE A 91 4.49 16.05 19.78
N ALA A 92 4.61 14.74 19.63
CA ALA A 92 3.50 13.84 19.31
C ALA A 92 3.45 12.67 20.31
N SER A 93 2.25 12.35 20.79
CA SER A 93 2.02 11.26 21.73
C SER A 93 1.90 9.90 21.03
N GLN A 94 1.94 8.81 21.83
CA GLN A 94 1.59 7.48 21.32
C GLN A 94 0.12 7.38 20.90
N GLU A 95 -0.77 8.17 21.51
CA GLU A 95 -2.18 8.24 21.14
C GLU A 95 -2.36 8.92 19.77
N ASP A 96 -1.55 9.94 19.45
CA ASP A 96 -1.53 10.55 18.12
C ASP A 96 -1.13 9.52 17.06
N LEU A 97 -0.06 8.76 17.32
CA LEU A 97 0.38 7.69 16.44
C LEU A 97 -0.69 6.60 16.27
N ALA A 98 -1.26 6.13 17.40
CA ALA A 98 -2.28 5.09 17.37
C ALA A 98 -3.51 5.51 16.55
N TYR A 99 -3.96 6.76 16.69
CA TYR A 99 -5.06 7.30 15.88
C TYR A 99 -4.73 7.32 14.39
N ILE A 100 -3.55 7.81 14.01
CA ILE A 100 -3.13 7.85 12.59
C ILE A 100 -3.03 6.43 12.03
N MET A 101 -2.50 5.47 12.80
CA MET A 101 -2.41 4.08 12.38
C MET A 101 -3.80 3.42 12.25
N GLU A 102 -4.76 3.78 13.10
CA GLU A 102 -6.13 3.31 12.98
C GLU A 102 -6.78 3.81 11.68
N GLU A 103 -6.62 5.08 11.34
CA GLU A 103 -7.13 5.64 10.08
C GLU A 103 -6.39 5.08 8.85
N TYR A 104 -5.10 4.75 8.98
CA TYR A 104 -4.36 4.01 7.96
C TYR A 104 -4.97 2.61 7.68
N LEU A 105 -5.67 2.02 8.62
CA LEU A 105 -6.39 0.75 8.38
C LEU A 105 -7.75 0.93 7.68
N LYS A 106 -8.25 2.16 7.56
CA LYS A 106 -9.57 2.50 6.99
C LYS A 106 -9.49 3.20 5.64
N LEU A 107 -8.41 2.99 4.89
CA LEU A 107 -8.22 3.62 3.58
C LEU A 107 -9.32 3.23 2.60
N GLU A 108 -9.62 4.15 1.70
CA GLU A 108 -10.70 4.00 0.72
C GLU A 108 -10.17 3.90 -0.71
N MET A 109 -10.92 3.25 -1.58
CA MET A 109 -10.60 3.23 -3.00
C MET A 109 -10.64 4.61 -3.61
N ARG A 110 -9.72 4.87 -4.52
CA ARG A 110 -9.70 6.11 -5.31
C ARG A 110 -10.97 6.24 -6.15
N PRO A 111 -11.44 7.47 -6.38
CA PRO A 111 -12.49 7.73 -7.37
C PRO A 111 -12.13 7.09 -8.72
N GLY A 112 -13.08 6.37 -9.30
CA GLY A 112 -12.89 5.70 -10.58
C GLY A 112 -12.20 4.33 -10.53
N ALA A 113 -11.62 3.90 -9.40
CA ALA A 113 -10.95 2.60 -9.30
C ALA A 113 -11.93 1.43 -9.48
N LYS A 114 -13.11 1.51 -8.88
CA LYS A 114 -14.19 0.51 -9.05
C LYS A 114 -14.61 0.39 -10.51
N GLU A 115 -14.87 1.51 -11.16
CA GLU A 115 -15.26 1.57 -12.56
C GLU A 115 -14.16 1.04 -13.49
N CYS A 116 -12.88 1.31 -13.16
CA CYS A 116 -11.73 0.77 -13.88
C CYS A 116 -11.72 -0.76 -13.81
N VAL A 117 -11.84 -1.33 -12.61
CA VAL A 117 -11.91 -2.79 -12.41
C VAL A 117 -13.09 -3.40 -13.19
N SER A 118 -14.26 -2.77 -13.14
CA SER A 118 -15.45 -3.25 -13.86
C SER A 118 -15.24 -3.27 -15.36
N LYS A 119 -14.74 -2.17 -15.94
CA LYS A 119 -14.46 -2.07 -17.38
C LYS A 119 -13.41 -3.07 -17.86
N LEU A 120 -12.38 -3.33 -17.05
CA LEU A 120 -11.38 -4.34 -17.39
C LEU A 120 -11.98 -5.74 -17.43
N ARG A 121 -12.86 -6.07 -16.49
CA ARG A 121 -13.58 -7.36 -16.48
C ARG A 121 -14.52 -7.49 -17.69
N GLU A 122 -15.24 -6.44 -18.02
CA GLU A 122 -16.09 -6.37 -19.22
C GLU A 122 -15.28 -6.57 -20.51
N ALA A 123 -14.03 -6.08 -20.53
CA ALA A 123 -13.08 -6.29 -21.62
C ALA A 123 -12.42 -7.69 -21.62
N GLY A 124 -12.83 -8.57 -20.70
CA GLY A 124 -12.36 -9.96 -20.63
C GLY A 124 -11.07 -10.16 -19.85
N PHE A 125 -10.65 -9.17 -19.04
CA PHE A 125 -9.51 -9.33 -18.15
C PHE A 125 -9.91 -9.99 -16.83
N THR A 126 -9.06 -10.90 -16.36
CA THR A 126 -9.05 -11.32 -14.95
C THR A 126 -8.20 -10.31 -14.18
N VAL A 127 -8.79 -9.70 -13.16
CA VAL A 127 -8.12 -8.69 -12.32
C VAL A 127 -7.54 -9.35 -11.08
N TRP A 128 -6.29 -9.06 -10.79
CA TRP A 128 -5.51 -9.55 -9.65
C TRP A 128 -5.05 -8.39 -8.80
N ALA A 129 -4.83 -8.65 -7.53
CA ALA A 129 -4.25 -7.72 -6.57
C ALA A 129 -2.94 -8.29 -6.02
N PHE A 130 -1.84 -7.53 -6.14
CA PHE A 130 -0.54 -7.87 -5.57
C PHE A 130 -0.06 -6.74 -4.66
N THR A 131 -0.03 -7.00 -3.36
CA THR A 131 0.18 -5.99 -2.32
C THR A 131 1.28 -6.36 -1.33
N ALA A 132 1.93 -5.35 -0.75
CA ALA A 132 2.77 -5.50 0.44
C ALA A 132 1.94 -5.54 1.74
N GLY A 133 0.63 -5.28 1.65
CA GLY A 133 -0.26 -5.19 2.80
C GLY A 133 -0.81 -6.54 3.24
N ASP A 134 -1.35 -6.58 4.45
CA ASP A 134 -2.08 -7.71 4.99
C ASP A 134 -3.33 -8.04 4.17
N LEU A 135 -3.54 -9.32 3.87
CA LEU A 135 -4.62 -9.80 3.01
C LEU A 135 -6.01 -9.40 3.54
N LYS A 136 -6.25 -9.56 4.84
CA LYS A 136 -7.56 -9.26 5.45
C LYS A 136 -7.89 -7.77 5.34
N ARG A 137 -6.90 -6.92 5.64
CA ARG A 137 -7.04 -5.48 5.53
C ARG A 137 -7.31 -5.04 4.08
N VAL A 138 -6.46 -5.48 3.16
CA VAL A 138 -6.55 -5.08 1.74
C VAL A 138 -7.83 -5.63 1.10
N GLY A 139 -8.23 -6.85 1.39
CA GLY A 139 -9.52 -7.41 0.96
C GLY A 139 -10.71 -6.60 1.46
N GLY A 140 -10.61 -6.06 2.69
CA GLY A 140 -11.61 -5.17 3.26
C GLY A 140 -11.87 -3.90 2.44
N TYR A 141 -10.85 -3.32 1.82
CA TYR A 141 -11.02 -2.13 0.96
C TYR A 141 -11.88 -2.43 -0.28
N PHE A 142 -11.69 -3.59 -0.89
CA PHE A 142 -12.52 -4.02 -2.02
C PHE A 142 -13.97 -4.26 -1.60
N THR A 143 -14.16 -4.92 -0.46
CA THR A 143 -15.50 -5.19 0.09
C THR A 143 -16.25 -3.88 0.39
N LEU A 144 -15.60 -2.92 1.06
CA LEU A 144 -16.19 -1.61 1.37
C LEU A 144 -16.56 -0.82 0.11
N ALA A 145 -15.75 -0.91 -0.94
CA ALA A 145 -16.03 -0.28 -2.23
C ALA A 145 -17.10 -1.02 -3.05
N GLY A 146 -17.58 -2.18 -2.59
CA GLY A 146 -18.51 -3.03 -3.34
C GLY A 146 -17.87 -3.60 -4.61
N VAL A 147 -16.56 -3.91 -4.56
CA VAL A 147 -15.82 -4.59 -5.62
C VAL A 147 -15.65 -6.05 -5.18
N ASP A 148 -16.32 -6.96 -5.87
CA ASP A 148 -16.11 -8.39 -5.66
C ASP A 148 -14.72 -8.78 -6.17
N MET A 149 -13.82 -9.17 -5.26
CA MET A 149 -12.47 -9.64 -5.59
C MET A 149 -12.26 -11.02 -4.97
N PRO A 150 -12.22 -12.09 -5.78
CA PRO A 150 -12.00 -13.42 -5.27
C PRO A 150 -10.69 -13.52 -4.48
N GLU A 151 -10.71 -14.22 -3.36
CA GLU A 151 -9.51 -14.41 -2.53
C GLU A 151 -8.35 -15.04 -3.33
N ALA A 152 -8.67 -15.94 -4.25
CA ALA A 152 -7.70 -16.58 -5.13
C ALA A 152 -6.95 -15.61 -6.07
N ASN A 153 -7.49 -14.39 -6.24
CA ASN A 153 -6.90 -13.34 -7.07
C ASN A 153 -6.06 -12.34 -6.27
N PHE A 154 -5.82 -12.62 -4.99
CA PHE A 154 -4.88 -11.85 -4.18
C PHE A 154 -3.55 -12.55 -4.04
N LEU A 155 -2.46 -11.76 -4.09
CA LEU A 155 -1.14 -12.16 -3.64
C LEU A 155 -0.60 -11.09 -2.69
N THR A 156 -0.01 -11.52 -1.60
CA THR A 156 0.60 -10.61 -0.62
C THR A 156 2.04 -10.99 -0.32
N CYS A 157 2.89 -9.98 -0.21
CA CYS A 157 4.28 -10.14 0.21
C CYS A 157 4.39 -10.75 1.62
N ASP A 158 3.42 -10.48 2.50
CA ASP A 158 3.38 -11.04 3.85
C ASP A 158 3.31 -12.57 3.86
N THR A 159 2.59 -13.18 2.91
CA THR A 159 2.52 -14.64 2.76
C THR A 159 3.83 -15.20 2.20
N LEU A 160 4.50 -14.44 1.33
CA LEU A 160 5.75 -14.86 0.69
C LEU A 160 6.98 -14.65 1.59
N GLY A 161 6.92 -13.73 2.55
CA GLY A 161 8.07 -13.32 3.37
C GLY A 161 9.15 -12.59 2.57
N VAL A 162 8.80 -12.05 1.40
CA VAL A 162 9.67 -11.27 0.53
C VAL A 162 8.88 -10.12 -0.10
N GLY A 163 9.47 -8.93 -0.15
CA GLY A 163 8.82 -7.72 -0.63
C GLY A 163 9.13 -7.37 -2.08
N LYS A 164 8.24 -6.63 -2.71
CA LYS A 164 8.55 -5.90 -3.93
C LYS A 164 9.75 -4.95 -3.69
N PRO A 165 10.66 -4.74 -4.64
CA PRO A 165 10.63 -5.18 -6.04
C PRO A 165 11.40 -6.49 -6.30
N SER A 166 11.66 -7.35 -5.29
CA SER A 166 12.36 -8.62 -5.51
C SER A 166 11.65 -9.47 -6.54
N THR A 167 12.41 -10.04 -7.49
CA THR A 167 11.89 -11.00 -8.47
C THR A 167 11.17 -12.17 -7.79
N GLU A 168 11.66 -12.62 -6.64
CA GLU A 168 11.07 -13.71 -5.86
C GLU A 168 9.63 -13.39 -5.40
N ALA A 169 9.30 -12.11 -5.20
CA ALA A 169 7.95 -11.70 -4.86
C ALA A 169 6.98 -11.81 -6.05
N TYR A 170 7.45 -11.63 -7.28
CA TYR A 170 6.61 -11.67 -8.49
C TYR A 170 6.49 -13.08 -9.09
N MET A 171 7.55 -13.88 -9.02
CA MET A 171 7.61 -15.18 -9.70
C MET A 171 6.46 -16.14 -9.38
N PRO A 172 5.96 -16.27 -8.13
CA PRO A 172 4.84 -17.16 -7.84
C PRO A 172 3.57 -16.79 -8.62
N LEU A 173 3.31 -15.49 -8.76
CA LEU A 173 2.17 -14.99 -9.50
C LEU A 173 2.37 -15.16 -11.01
N VAL A 174 3.54 -14.76 -11.55
CA VAL A 174 3.88 -14.91 -12.97
C VAL A 174 3.74 -16.36 -13.39
N LYS A 175 4.32 -17.28 -12.62
CA LYS A 175 4.21 -18.72 -12.90
C LYS A 175 2.76 -19.22 -12.89
N LYS A 176 1.97 -18.80 -11.90
CA LYS A 176 0.55 -19.16 -11.83
C LYS A 176 -0.22 -18.68 -13.07
N LEU A 177 0.04 -17.47 -13.54
CA LEU A 177 -0.63 -16.90 -14.71
C LEU A 177 -0.20 -17.60 -15.99
N GLN A 178 1.09 -17.95 -16.12
CA GLN A 178 1.62 -18.74 -17.25
C GLN A 178 1.03 -20.15 -17.28
N ASP A 179 0.95 -20.83 -16.14
CA ASP A 179 0.32 -22.15 -16.02
C ASP A 179 -1.17 -22.08 -16.41
N ASP A 180 -1.81 -20.94 -16.19
CA ASP A 180 -3.19 -20.65 -16.62
C ASP A 180 -3.31 -20.23 -18.11
N GLY A 181 -2.20 -20.12 -18.83
CA GLY A 181 -2.14 -19.84 -20.26
C GLY A 181 -2.00 -18.37 -20.65
N ASP A 182 -1.48 -17.52 -19.75
CA ASP A 182 -1.13 -16.13 -20.02
C ASP A 182 0.40 -15.93 -19.90
N ASP A 183 1.07 -15.83 -21.04
CA ASP A 183 2.52 -15.62 -21.10
C ASP A 183 2.94 -14.14 -20.98
N SER A 184 1.97 -13.23 -20.95
CA SER A 184 2.22 -11.78 -20.97
C SER A 184 1.23 -11.01 -20.08
N PRO A 185 1.15 -11.31 -18.77
CA PRO A 185 0.25 -10.60 -17.87
C PRO A 185 0.64 -9.12 -17.73
N TRP A 186 -0.36 -8.27 -17.61
CA TRP A 186 -0.16 -6.84 -17.39
C TRP A 186 0.02 -6.53 -15.91
N PHE A 187 0.95 -5.63 -15.60
CA PHE A 187 1.12 -5.09 -14.25
C PHE A 187 0.85 -3.59 -14.25
N ALA A 188 0.07 -3.13 -13.29
CA ALA A 188 -0.27 -1.73 -13.10
C ALA A 188 0.05 -1.32 -11.66
N ALA A 189 0.90 -0.33 -11.52
CA ALA A 189 1.23 0.31 -10.24
C ALA A 189 1.36 1.82 -10.47
N ALA A 190 0.75 2.61 -9.59
CA ALA A 190 1.02 4.03 -9.52
C ALA A 190 2.11 4.22 -8.45
N HIS A 191 3.34 4.39 -8.88
CA HIS A 191 4.38 4.83 -7.97
C HIS A 191 4.22 6.31 -7.69
N MET A 192 4.46 6.68 -6.43
CA MET A 192 4.47 8.09 -6.01
C MET A 192 5.83 8.74 -6.38
N TRP A 193 6.24 8.57 -7.65
CA TRP A 193 7.43 9.26 -8.17
C TRP A 193 7.02 10.52 -8.87
#